data_2b22e47bc5f8ab510e3d36958a77ed49
#
_entry.id   2b22e47bc5f8ab510e3d36958a77ed49
#
_cell.length_a   1.000
_cell.length_b   1.000
_cell.length_c   1.000
_cell.angle_alpha   90.00
_cell.angle_beta   90.00
_cell.angle_gamma   90.00
#
_symmetry.space_group_name_H-M   'P 1'
#
loop_
_entity.id
_entity.type
_entity.pdbx_description
1 polymer ?
#
loop_
_entity_poly.entity_id
_entity_poly.type
_entity_poly.pdbx_seq_one_letter_code
_entity_poly.pdbx_strand_id
1 'polypeptide(L)'
;IKVICLPFEINSNDFFIISLFDKLFKKAIQNNITIVVPCGHNGISECSMTGISILKSCITAGGLDYKSRIEPFKFSSAGPVGKAEKPDLSAVCSDICSLNSDKSYISERNGQKIYAGHLEKPYITYSGTSCAAAYISGICALLYEKTPDITYKDIVPMIKLSCKMFNINKNIQGCGIPDVYKLLS
;
A
#
# COMPACT_ATOMS: atom_id res chain seq x y z
N ILE A 1 -10.04 13.97 -10.11
CA ILE A 1 -9.38 13.00 -9.23
C ILE A 1 -8.43 12.18 -10.08
N LYS A 2 -7.17 12.05 -9.67
CA LYS A 2 -6.13 11.28 -10.36
C LYS A 2 -5.67 10.05 -9.56
N VAL A 3 -5.83 10.06 -8.24
CA VAL A 3 -5.40 8.98 -7.35
C VAL A 3 -6.52 8.64 -6.37
N ILE A 4 -6.76 7.36 -6.18
CA ILE A 4 -7.65 6.81 -5.15
C ILE A 4 -6.81 5.92 -4.26
N CYS A 5 -6.65 6.31 -2.99
CA CYS A 5 -6.08 5.46 -1.94
C CYS A 5 -7.22 4.72 -1.23
N LEU A 6 -7.14 3.40 -1.19
CA LEU A 6 -8.09 2.56 -0.44
C LEU A 6 -7.34 1.85 0.70
N PRO A 7 -7.17 2.52 1.86
CA PRO A 7 -6.31 2.03 2.94
C PRO A 7 -7.02 0.98 3.81
N PHE A 8 -7.69 0.03 3.17
CA PHE A 8 -8.38 -1.08 3.83
C PHE A 8 -8.11 -2.40 3.10
N GLU A 9 -8.35 -3.49 3.78
CA GLU A 9 -8.26 -4.84 3.22
C GLU A 9 -9.63 -5.52 3.20
N ILE A 10 -9.80 -6.45 2.27
CA ILE A 10 -10.95 -7.36 2.24
C ILE A 10 -10.41 -8.76 2.53
N ASN A 11 -10.73 -9.27 3.71
CA ASN A 11 -10.23 -10.56 4.19
C ASN A 11 -11.10 -11.72 3.65
N SER A 12 -11.30 -11.71 2.35
CA SER A 12 -12.13 -12.70 1.65
C SER A 12 -11.60 -12.91 0.24
N ASN A 13 -11.66 -14.14 -0.23
CA ASN A 13 -11.39 -14.52 -1.61
C ASN A 13 -12.70 -14.80 -2.38
N ASP A 14 -13.82 -14.22 -1.95
CA ASP A 14 -15.08 -14.29 -2.68
C ASP A 14 -14.93 -13.73 -4.10
N PHE A 15 -15.13 -14.62 -5.08
CA PHE A 15 -14.95 -14.29 -6.48
C PHE A 15 -15.86 -13.15 -6.96
N PHE A 16 -17.09 -13.09 -6.47
CA PHE A 16 -18.05 -12.05 -6.87
C PHE A 16 -17.57 -10.67 -6.42
N ILE A 17 -17.19 -10.55 -5.15
CA ILE A 17 -16.67 -9.30 -4.57
C ILE A 17 -15.40 -8.85 -5.31
N ILE A 18 -14.43 -9.77 -5.48
CA ILE A 18 -13.17 -9.48 -6.16
C ILE A 18 -13.40 -9.05 -7.61
N SER A 19 -14.30 -9.73 -8.34
CA SER A 19 -14.58 -9.40 -9.74
C SER A 19 -15.30 -8.04 -9.88
N LEU A 20 -16.13 -7.66 -8.91
CA LEU A 20 -16.77 -6.35 -8.89
C LEU A 20 -15.74 -5.23 -8.73
N PHE A 21 -14.83 -5.37 -7.75
CA PHE A 21 -13.73 -4.41 -7.58
C PHE A 21 -12.82 -4.35 -8.79
N ASP A 22 -12.47 -5.50 -9.40
CA ASP A 22 -11.63 -5.51 -10.61
C ASP A 22 -12.27 -4.74 -11.77
N LYS A 23 -13.59 -4.87 -11.97
CA LYS A 23 -14.34 -4.08 -12.97
C LYS A 23 -14.28 -2.58 -12.66
N LEU A 24 -14.48 -2.19 -11.40
CA LEU A 24 -14.42 -0.79 -10.98
C LEU A 24 -13.01 -0.22 -11.13
N PHE A 25 -11.99 -0.97 -10.76
CA PHE A 25 -10.59 -0.57 -10.89
C PHE A 25 -10.19 -0.41 -12.35
N LYS A 26 -10.58 -1.33 -13.23
CA LYS A 26 -10.38 -1.20 -14.68
C LYS A 26 -11.04 0.03 -15.25
N LYS A 27 -12.28 0.36 -14.81
CA LYS A 27 -12.96 1.60 -15.20
C LYS A 27 -12.22 2.84 -14.72
N ALA A 28 -11.68 2.83 -13.51
CA ALA A 28 -10.86 3.94 -13.00
C ALA A 28 -9.59 4.13 -13.85
N ILE A 29 -8.88 3.05 -14.18
CA ILE A 29 -7.69 3.08 -15.06
C ILE A 29 -8.04 3.64 -16.45
N GLN A 30 -9.19 3.26 -17.02
CA GLN A 30 -9.65 3.80 -18.31
C GLN A 30 -9.87 5.32 -18.26
N ASN A 31 -10.17 5.87 -17.08
CA ASN A 31 -10.30 7.30 -16.82
C ASN A 31 -9.00 7.94 -16.28
N ASN A 32 -7.88 7.26 -16.46
CA ASN A 32 -6.56 7.69 -16.00
C ASN A 32 -6.50 7.99 -14.49
N ILE A 33 -7.12 7.14 -13.68
CA ILE A 33 -7.11 7.19 -12.22
C ILE A 33 -6.27 6.03 -11.69
N THR A 34 -5.25 6.35 -10.92
CA THR A 34 -4.41 5.35 -10.24
C THR A 34 -5.05 4.91 -8.92
N ILE A 35 -5.16 3.61 -8.71
CA ILE A 35 -5.66 3.02 -7.47
C ILE A 35 -4.50 2.40 -6.71
N VAL A 36 -4.40 2.71 -5.42
CA VAL A 36 -3.40 2.15 -4.51
C VAL A 36 -4.10 1.48 -3.34
N VAL A 37 -3.69 0.24 -3.05
CA VAL A 37 -4.23 -0.57 -1.95
C VAL A 37 -3.09 -1.15 -1.10
N PRO A 38 -3.29 -1.42 0.20
CA PRO A 38 -2.34 -2.17 1.01
C PRO A 38 -2.34 -3.66 0.62
N CYS A 39 -1.25 -4.35 0.89
CA CYS A 39 -1.15 -5.79 0.67
C CYS A 39 -1.95 -6.62 1.70
N GLY A 40 -2.34 -6.02 2.83
CA GLY A 40 -3.05 -6.69 3.92
C GLY A 40 -2.18 -7.00 5.13
N HIS A 41 -2.78 -7.64 6.14
CA HIS A 41 -2.16 -7.88 7.45
C HIS A 41 -2.16 -9.36 7.89
N ASN A 42 -2.11 -10.30 6.95
CA ASN A 42 -2.15 -11.74 7.24
C ASN A 42 -0.76 -12.33 7.53
N GLY A 43 0.27 -11.47 7.68
CA GLY A 43 1.65 -11.85 7.97
C GLY A 43 2.47 -12.21 6.72
N ILE A 44 3.78 -12.32 6.93
CA ILE A 44 4.79 -12.47 5.88
C ILE A 44 4.90 -13.87 5.26
N SER A 45 3.99 -14.77 5.61
CA SER A 45 3.94 -16.10 5.00
C SER A 45 3.57 -15.99 3.52
N GLU A 46 4.13 -16.86 2.70
CA GLU A 46 3.81 -16.87 1.26
C GLU A 46 2.31 -17.06 1.00
N CYS A 47 1.82 -16.42 -0.06
CA CYS A 47 0.43 -16.47 -0.49
C CYS A 47 -0.59 -15.98 0.56
N SER A 48 -0.17 -15.10 1.49
CA SER A 48 -1.07 -14.57 2.54
C SER A 48 -1.92 -13.37 2.09
N MET A 49 -1.71 -12.85 0.89
CA MET A 49 -2.53 -11.77 0.32
C MET A 49 -3.91 -12.26 -0.07
N THR A 50 -4.93 -11.43 0.21
CA THR A 50 -6.35 -11.75 -0.06
C THR A 50 -7.11 -10.53 -0.62
N GLY A 51 -8.31 -10.76 -1.11
CA GLY A 51 -9.25 -9.71 -1.49
C GLY A 51 -8.74 -8.83 -2.63
N ILE A 52 -8.92 -7.53 -2.50
CA ILE A 52 -8.56 -6.57 -3.57
C ILE A 52 -7.05 -6.41 -3.78
N SER A 53 -6.24 -6.81 -2.79
CA SER A 53 -4.79 -6.69 -2.87
C SER A 53 -4.16 -7.58 -3.93
N ILE A 54 -4.86 -8.65 -4.35
CA ILE A 54 -4.38 -9.59 -5.37
C ILE A 54 -4.61 -9.10 -6.81
N LEU A 55 -5.39 -8.03 -6.99
CA LEU A 55 -5.78 -7.53 -8.32
C LEU A 55 -4.61 -6.90 -9.07
N LYS A 56 -4.57 -7.14 -10.39
CA LYS A 56 -3.58 -6.50 -11.28
C LYS A 56 -3.97 -5.07 -11.66
N SER A 57 -5.22 -4.71 -11.43
CA SER A 57 -5.80 -3.40 -11.77
C SER A 57 -5.57 -2.33 -10.70
N CYS A 58 -4.63 -2.53 -9.78
CA CYS A 58 -4.21 -1.55 -8.79
C CYS A 58 -2.72 -1.71 -8.46
N ILE A 59 -2.15 -0.68 -7.86
CA ILE A 59 -0.83 -0.76 -7.22
C ILE A 59 -1.03 -1.30 -5.80
N THR A 60 -0.36 -2.40 -5.48
CA THR A 60 -0.43 -2.99 -4.14
C THR A 60 0.85 -2.69 -3.38
N ALA A 61 0.72 -2.00 -2.26
CA ALA A 61 1.82 -1.58 -1.40
C ALA A 61 2.06 -2.59 -0.25
N GLY A 62 3.25 -3.17 -0.22
CA GLY A 62 3.77 -3.98 0.89
C GLY A 62 4.30 -3.12 2.02
N GLY A 63 4.39 -3.70 3.22
CA GLY A 63 4.87 -3.03 4.41
C GLY A 63 6.29 -3.45 4.79
N LEU A 64 7.15 -2.47 5.04
CA LEU A 64 8.48 -2.66 5.61
C LEU A 64 8.58 -1.90 6.93
N ASP A 65 9.44 -2.38 7.80
CA ASP A 65 9.81 -1.76 9.06
C ASP A 65 11.19 -1.10 8.94
N TYR A 66 11.40 -0.04 9.69
CA TYR A 66 12.71 0.60 9.81
C TYR A 66 13.04 0.85 11.27
N LYS A 67 14.03 0.10 11.76
CA LYS A 67 14.62 0.31 13.10
C LYS A 67 16.04 0.81 12.98
N SER A 68 16.98 -0.10 12.81
CA SER A 68 18.37 0.18 12.46
C SER A 68 18.65 -0.10 10.98
N ARG A 69 17.83 -0.92 10.36
CA ARG A 69 17.86 -1.31 8.94
C ARG A 69 16.43 -1.56 8.44
N ILE A 70 16.28 -1.69 7.13
CA ILE A 70 15.00 -2.06 6.52
C ILE A 70 14.78 -3.57 6.68
N GLU A 71 13.64 -3.92 7.26
CA GLU A 71 13.20 -5.29 7.54
C GLU A 71 11.74 -5.49 7.09
N PRO A 72 11.28 -6.74 6.92
CA PRO A 72 9.86 -7.00 6.70
C PRO A 72 9.01 -6.52 7.88
N PHE A 73 7.92 -5.81 7.60
CA PHE A 73 6.93 -5.55 8.63
C PHE A 73 6.16 -6.85 8.92
N LYS A 74 6.27 -7.37 10.12
CA LYS A 74 5.83 -8.71 10.51
C LYS A 74 4.38 -9.06 10.19
N PHE A 75 3.52 -8.05 10.08
CA PHE A 75 2.10 -8.23 9.76
C PHE A 75 1.79 -8.04 8.27
N SER A 76 2.74 -7.54 7.46
CA SER A 76 2.54 -7.35 6.03
C SER A 76 2.20 -8.68 5.35
N SER A 77 1.11 -8.71 4.58
CA SER A 77 0.84 -9.88 3.73
C SER A 77 1.86 -9.97 2.60
N ALA A 78 2.12 -11.18 2.14
CA ALA A 78 3.11 -11.47 1.11
C ALA A 78 2.52 -12.28 -0.06
N GLY A 79 3.13 -12.10 -1.23
CA GLY A 79 2.88 -12.91 -2.41
C GLY A 79 3.57 -14.29 -2.36
N PRO A 80 3.70 -14.96 -3.50
CA PRO A 80 3.13 -14.57 -4.79
C PRO A 80 1.59 -14.74 -4.83
N VAL A 81 0.95 -14.13 -5.84
CA VAL A 81 -0.47 -14.33 -6.12
C VAL A 81 -0.59 -15.12 -7.43
N GLY A 82 -0.68 -16.45 -7.33
CA GLY A 82 -0.57 -17.34 -8.47
C GLY A 82 0.75 -17.10 -9.22
N LYS A 83 0.67 -16.67 -10.50
CA LYS A 83 1.84 -16.31 -11.31
C LYS A 83 2.18 -14.81 -11.26
N ALA A 84 1.41 -14.01 -10.53
CA ALA A 84 1.63 -12.57 -10.45
C ALA A 84 2.61 -12.23 -9.31
N GLU A 85 3.59 -11.39 -9.62
CA GLU A 85 4.48 -10.81 -8.62
C GLU A 85 3.71 -9.72 -7.86
N LYS A 86 3.43 -9.99 -6.60
CA LYS A 86 2.80 -9.07 -5.65
C LYS A 86 3.50 -9.20 -4.29
N PRO A 87 3.52 -8.12 -3.46
CA PRO A 87 3.05 -6.76 -3.77
C PRO A 87 3.83 -6.14 -4.93
N ASP A 88 3.33 -5.03 -5.50
CA ASP A 88 4.03 -4.36 -6.61
C ASP A 88 5.34 -3.71 -6.14
N LEU A 89 5.29 -3.09 -4.97
CA LEU A 89 6.38 -2.37 -4.32
C LEU A 89 6.05 -2.21 -2.83
N SER A 90 6.92 -1.58 -2.05
CA SER A 90 6.73 -1.43 -0.61
C SER A 90 7.13 -0.04 -0.12
N ALA A 91 6.70 0.29 1.09
CA ALA A 91 7.19 1.45 1.83
C ALA A 91 7.32 1.12 3.33
N VAL A 92 8.08 1.96 4.05
CA VAL A 92 8.10 1.89 5.51
C VAL A 92 6.71 2.23 6.03
N CYS A 93 6.19 1.40 6.91
CA CYS A 93 4.82 1.49 7.39
C CYS A 93 4.67 1.31 8.90
N SER A 94 5.77 1.24 9.62
CA SER A 94 5.80 1.17 11.09
C SER A 94 6.18 2.53 11.68
N ASP A 95 5.56 2.82 12.81
CA ASP A 95 5.80 4.03 13.62
C ASP A 95 5.68 5.34 12.82
N ILE A 96 4.71 5.38 11.91
CA ILE A 96 4.42 6.56 11.09
C ILE A 96 3.65 7.58 11.93
N CYS A 97 4.30 8.71 12.24
CA CYS A 97 3.67 9.82 12.93
C CYS A 97 2.79 10.64 11.97
N SER A 98 1.53 10.80 12.32
CA SER A 98 0.56 11.55 11.53
C SER A 98 -0.43 12.31 12.41
N LEU A 99 -1.28 13.14 11.80
CA LEU A 99 -2.32 13.88 12.50
C LEU A 99 -3.34 12.93 13.14
N ASN A 100 -3.70 13.23 14.39
CA ASN A 100 -4.80 12.56 15.07
C ASN A 100 -6.09 13.34 14.80
N SER A 101 -6.79 12.97 13.71
CA SER A 101 -8.01 13.65 13.27
C SER A 101 -9.23 13.37 14.16
N ASP A 102 -9.27 12.19 14.79
CA ASP A 102 -10.33 11.80 15.72
C ASP A 102 -9.73 11.33 17.04
N LYS A 103 -9.76 12.20 18.05
CA LYS A 103 -9.23 11.94 19.38
C LYS A 103 -10.08 10.97 20.21
N SER A 104 -11.25 10.62 19.75
CA SER A 104 -12.15 9.64 20.37
C SER A 104 -12.09 8.27 19.72
N TYR A 105 -11.47 8.17 18.53
CA TYR A 105 -11.40 6.93 17.78
C TYR A 105 -10.42 5.94 18.41
N ILE A 106 -10.94 4.76 18.75
CA ILE A 106 -10.16 3.62 19.25
C ILE A 106 -10.19 2.53 18.17
N SER A 107 -9.03 2.23 17.61
CA SER A 107 -8.88 1.17 16.62
C SER A 107 -9.30 -0.19 17.18
N GLU A 108 -9.91 -1.02 16.34
CA GLU A 108 -10.28 -2.38 16.70
C GLU A 108 -9.68 -3.38 15.71
N ARG A 109 -9.20 -4.50 16.24
CA ARG A 109 -8.69 -5.62 15.44
C ARG A 109 -9.17 -6.93 16.05
N ASN A 110 -9.83 -7.74 15.23
CA ASN A 110 -10.37 -9.05 15.66
C ASN A 110 -11.23 -8.96 16.92
N GLY A 111 -12.08 -7.94 17.03
CA GLY A 111 -12.92 -7.70 18.21
C GLY A 111 -12.20 -7.12 19.43
N GLN A 112 -10.91 -6.84 19.33
CA GLN A 112 -10.12 -6.25 20.41
C GLN A 112 -9.78 -4.79 20.12
N LYS A 113 -10.10 -3.91 21.07
CA LYS A 113 -9.75 -2.48 21.00
C LYS A 113 -8.26 -2.29 21.21
N ILE A 114 -7.65 -1.54 20.29
CA ILE A 114 -6.23 -1.16 20.36
C ILE A 114 -6.17 0.29 20.83
N TYR A 115 -5.92 0.50 22.11
CA TYR A 115 -5.82 1.84 22.67
C TYR A 115 -4.50 2.49 22.29
N ALA A 116 -4.57 3.67 21.70
CA ALA A 116 -3.41 4.51 21.50
C ALA A 116 -3.00 5.16 22.82
N GLY A 117 -1.69 5.26 23.07
CA GLY A 117 -1.17 5.74 24.36
C GLY A 117 -1.51 7.20 24.71
N HIS A 118 -1.93 8.03 23.74
CA HIS A 118 -2.18 9.46 23.93
C HIS A 118 -3.20 9.98 22.92
N LEU A 119 -4.48 9.61 23.10
CA LEU A 119 -5.56 10.02 22.18
C LEU A 119 -5.77 11.54 22.12
N GLU A 120 -5.52 12.28 23.20
CA GLU A 120 -5.67 13.74 23.26
C GLU A 120 -4.60 14.53 22.50
N LYS A 121 -3.49 13.90 22.12
CA LYS A 121 -2.43 14.58 21.37
C LYS A 121 -2.83 14.82 19.90
N PRO A 122 -2.39 15.96 19.31
CA PRO A 122 -2.68 16.27 17.91
C PRO A 122 -1.98 15.36 16.90
N TYR A 123 -0.95 14.64 17.36
CA TYR A 123 -0.20 13.67 16.56
C TYR A 123 -0.25 12.31 17.22
N ILE A 124 -0.36 11.28 16.40
CA ILE A 124 -0.37 9.89 16.84
C ILE A 124 0.48 9.05 15.89
N THR A 125 1.03 7.97 16.42
CA THR A 125 1.85 7.03 15.64
C THR A 125 1.01 5.83 15.23
N TYR A 126 1.02 5.52 13.95
CA TYR A 126 0.35 4.38 13.35
C TYR A 126 1.34 3.43 12.70
N SER A 127 0.99 2.13 12.74
CA SER A 127 1.74 1.10 12.00
C SER A 127 0.77 0.21 11.24
N GLY A 128 1.04 0.01 9.96
CA GLY A 128 0.23 -0.84 9.10
C GLY A 128 0.46 -0.59 7.62
N THR A 129 0.20 -1.59 6.81
CA THR A 129 0.36 -1.49 5.35
C THR A 129 -0.54 -0.42 4.70
N SER A 130 -1.58 0.03 5.41
CA SER A 130 -2.38 1.21 5.04
C SER A 130 -1.53 2.49 4.98
N CYS A 131 -0.53 2.64 5.87
CA CYS A 131 0.41 3.77 5.82
C CYS A 131 1.31 3.68 4.57
N ALA A 132 1.74 2.48 4.19
CA ALA A 132 2.48 2.26 2.95
C ALA A 132 1.64 2.66 1.73
N ALA A 133 0.36 2.25 1.68
CA ALA A 133 -0.54 2.62 0.58
C ALA A 133 -0.74 4.15 0.50
N ALA A 134 -0.88 4.82 1.63
CA ALA A 134 -0.98 6.28 1.68
C ALA A 134 0.29 6.96 1.16
N TYR A 135 1.48 6.49 1.56
CA TYR A 135 2.76 7.01 1.08
C TYR A 135 2.91 6.87 -0.45
N ILE A 136 2.62 5.68 -0.99
CA ILE A 136 2.67 5.44 -2.43
C ILE A 136 1.64 6.29 -3.19
N SER A 137 0.46 6.50 -2.62
CA SER A 137 -0.55 7.38 -3.19
C SER A 137 -0.07 8.82 -3.30
N GLY A 138 0.66 9.30 -2.28
CA GLY A 138 1.32 10.62 -2.30
C GLY A 138 2.34 10.73 -3.43
N ILE A 139 3.18 9.71 -3.65
CA ILE A 139 4.13 9.67 -4.77
C ILE A 139 3.40 9.74 -6.12
N CYS A 140 2.32 8.97 -6.29
CA CYS A 140 1.50 9.04 -7.50
C CYS A 140 0.93 10.44 -7.73
N ALA A 141 0.46 11.11 -6.68
CA ALA A 141 -0.07 12.46 -6.77
C ALA A 141 1.00 13.48 -7.22
N LEU A 142 2.21 13.39 -6.66
CA LEU A 142 3.34 14.25 -7.06
C LEU A 142 3.74 14.02 -8.52
N LEU A 143 3.68 12.79 -9.02
CA LEU A 143 3.95 12.50 -10.44
C LEU A 143 2.89 13.13 -11.35
N TYR A 144 1.62 13.08 -10.99
CA TYR A 144 0.56 13.77 -11.73
C TYR A 144 0.68 15.28 -11.67
N GLU A 145 1.17 15.84 -10.55
CA GLU A 145 1.45 17.29 -10.42
C GLU A 145 2.59 17.70 -11.33
N LYS A 146 3.71 16.93 -11.30
CA LYS A 146 4.89 17.20 -12.14
C LYS A 146 4.60 17.06 -13.63
N THR A 147 3.82 16.06 -14.01
CA THR A 147 3.50 15.72 -15.40
C THR A 147 1.99 15.47 -15.54
N PRO A 148 1.17 16.52 -15.73
CA PRO A 148 -0.30 16.43 -15.72
C PRO A 148 -0.90 15.45 -16.75
N ASP A 149 -0.21 15.23 -17.87
CA ASP A 149 -0.64 14.34 -18.96
C ASP A 149 -0.15 12.90 -18.80
N ILE A 150 0.60 12.60 -17.75
CA ILE A 150 1.08 11.23 -17.49
C ILE A 150 -0.09 10.28 -17.31
N THR A 151 0.05 9.06 -17.80
CA THR A 151 -1.00 8.05 -17.72
C THR A 151 -0.70 7.01 -16.63
N TYR A 152 -1.73 6.29 -16.20
CA TYR A 152 -1.55 5.11 -15.32
C TYR A 152 -0.53 4.12 -15.89
N LYS A 153 -0.51 3.94 -17.21
CA LYS A 153 0.42 3.02 -17.89
C LYS A 153 1.88 3.45 -17.76
N ASP A 154 2.12 4.75 -17.61
CA ASP A 154 3.47 5.31 -17.44
C ASP A 154 3.87 5.35 -15.96
N ILE A 155 2.94 5.73 -15.06
CA ILE A 155 3.21 5.86 -13.62
C ILE A 155 3.69 4.54 -13.01
N VAL A 156 3.00 3.44 -13.29
CA VAL A 156 3.33 2.14 -12.64
C VAL A 156 4.75 1.68 -12.96
N PRO A 157 5.20 1.61 -14.23
CA PRO A 157 6.58 1.24 -14.52
C PRO A 157 7.60 2.27 -14.05
N MET A 158 7.31 3.59 -14.10
CA MET A 158 8.22 4.62 -13.60
C MET A 158 8.50 4.42 -12.10
N ILE A 159 7.47 4.25 -11.29
CA ILE A 159 7.64 4.03 -9.85
C ILE A 159 8.43 2.74 -9.62
N LYS A 160 8.08 1.64 -10.28
CA LYS A 160 8.79 0.35 -10.14
C LYS A 160 10.27 0.43 -10.52
N LEU A 161 10.61 1.14 -11.58
CA LEU A 161 11.99 1.33 -12.04
C LEU A 161 12.82 2.25 -11.12
N SER A 162 12.17 3.11 -10.34
CA SER A 162 12.86 3.94 -9.36
C SER A 162 13.21 3.19 -8.08
N CYS A 163 12.54 2.06 -7.82
CA CYS A 163 12.64 1.37 -6.54
C CYS A 163 14.04 0.86 -6.22
N LYS A 164 14.43 1.01 -4.95
CA LYS A 164 15.60 0.40 -4.36
C LYS A 164 15.20 -0.88 -3.65
N MET A 165 15.80 -1.99 -4.06
CA MET A 165 15.62 -3.29 -3.41
C MET A 165 16.57 -3.46 -2.22
N PHE A 166 16.13 -4.28 -1.27
CA PHE A 166 16.88 -4.66 -0.06
C PHE A 166 17.09 -6.18 -0.05
N ASN A 167 17.88 -6.67 0.90
CA ASN A 167 18.06 -8.12 1.09
C ASN A 167 16.85 -8.75 1.80
N ILE A 168 15.69 -8.64 1.14
CA ILE A 168 14.38 -9.12 1.60
C ILE A 168 13.75 -9.91 0.45
N ASN A 169 12.98 -10.97 0.77
CA ASN A 169 12.28 -11.76 -0.23
C ASN A 169 11.39 -10.86 -1.11
N LYS A 170 11.45 -11.07 -2.43
CA LYS A 170 10.68 -10.31 -3.42
C LYS A 170 9.16 -10.42 -3.19
N ASN A 171 8.68 -11.57 -2.70
CA ASN A 171 7.28 -11.77 -2.36
C ASN A 171 6.79 -10.89 -1.19
N ILE A 172 7.71 -10.26 -0.44
CA ILE A 172 7.41 -9.33 0.66
C ILE A 172 7.57 -7.88 0.19
N GLN A 173 8.67 -7.56 -0.50
CA GLN A 173 8.99 -6.17 -0.85
C GLN A 173 8.55 -5.74 -2.26
N GLY A 174 8.17 -6.68 -3.15
CA GLY A 174 7.95 -6.35 -4.56
C GLY A 174 9.21 -5.82 -5.22
N CYS A 175 9.11 -4.68 -5.89
CA CYS A 175 10.25 -3.96 -6.47
C CYS A 175 11.08 -3.19 -5.42
N GLY A 176 10.67 -3.15 -4.17
CA GLY A 176 11.34 -2.41 -3.10
C GLY A 176 10.68 -1.06 -2.80
N ILE A 177 11.45 -0.11 -2.25
CA ILE A 177 10.98 1.23 -1.88
C ILE A 177 11.28 2.21 -3.02
N PRO A 178 10.27 3.00 -3.49
CA PRO A 178 10.48 4.03 -4.51
C PRO A 178 11.50 5.09 -4.07
N ASP A 179 12.42 5.44 -4.95
CA ASP A 179 13.31 6.58 -4.80
C ASP A 179 12.61 7.84 -5.33
N VAL A 180 12.09 8.63 -4.39
CA VAL A 180 11.33 9.85 -4.70
C VAL A 180 12.21 10.91 -5.39
N TYR A 181 13.48 11.02 -5.01
CA TYR A 181 14.40 11.98 -5.65
C TYR A 181 14.59 11.63 -7.10
N LYS A 182 14.84 10.35 -7.42
CA LYS A 182 14.97 9.88 -8.80
C LYS A 182 13.69 10.06 -9.63
N LEU A 183 12.52 10.00 -9.00
CA LEU A 183 11.24 10.19 -9.68
C LEU A 183 10.93 11.68 -9.96
N LEU A 184 11.35 12.56 -9.05
CA LEU A 184 11.01 13.98 -9.09
C LEU A 184 12.15 14.87 -9.64
N SER A 185 13.35 14.33 -9.86
CA SER A 185 14.40 15.01 -10.62
C SER A 185 14.05 15.01 -12.12
#